data_2249eafcc88d7faf17c8115379cf4a88
#
_entry.id   2249eafcc88d7faf17c8115379cf4a88
#
_cell.length_a   1.000
_cell.length_b   1.000
_cell.length_c   1.000
_cell.angle_alpha   90.00
_cell.angle_beta   90.00
_cell.angle_gamma   90.00
#
_symmetry.space_group_name_H-M   'P 1'
#
loop_
_entity.id
_entity.type
_entity.pdbx_description
1 polymer ?
#
loop_
_entity_poly.entity_id
_entity_poly.type
_entity_poly.pdbx_seq_one_letter_code
_entity_poly.pdbx_strand_id
1 'polypeptide(L)'
;MKAVLKFSLAPMLLAAATVAPAAQLNSDARTAVPHEVQQLVVIDYRTMQNSTTAMNLRDRVMPPELKAFDEALRHSALNDNHDMDQYVDQLAFALFRPSATSEGLVTVGIAQGQFPVADILASFRKQKLKASLVRNNKVYPMVKTSMVLCFVDPSTMVFGSKDAVDKALDARDGMGPSLLTNAPMMDAMKTVDSEPLWSILDDKGTQTMMRQVLGEAGSVTDFETVRKRLQGSWYGMDFQHGVKFDLTISTGDSFSAATMSSLLTAAVALRKMSGSDAEKQALAGTEVASDSGKLSVHFATSDAGFNDLLHSPLFQSMVR
;
A
#
# COMPACT_ATOMS: atom_id res chain seq x y z
N MET A 1 34.82 -65.21 9.40
CA MET A 1 33.40 -64.70 9.34
C MET A 1 33.46 -63.19 9.50
N LYS A 2 33.30 -62.44 8.40
CA LYS A 2 33.34 -60.97 8.38
C LYS A 2 31.93 -60.44 8.25
N ALA A 3 31.44 -59.77 9.31
CA ALA A 3 30.17 -59.07 9.27
C ALA A 3 30.37 -57.67 8.65
N VAL A 4 29.74 -57.42 7.52
CA VAL A 4 29.74 -56.11 6.81
C VAL A 4 28.53 -55.30 7.32
N LEU A 5 28.85 -54.24 8.05
CA LEU A 5 27.86 -53.28 8.55
C LEU A 5 27.47 -52.35 7.38
N LYS A 6 26.24 -52.44 6.87
CA LYS A 6 25.70 -51.52 5.87
C LYS A 6 25.18 -50.28 6.57
N PHE A 7 25.89 -49.16 6.47
CA PHE A 7 25.37 -47.81 6.75
C PHE A 7 24.42 -47.37 5.64
N SER A 8 23.15 -47.31 5.95
CA SER A 8 22.15 -46.67 5.08
C SER A 8 22.14 -45.17 5.38
N LEU A 9 22.74 -44.38 4.46
CA LEU A 9 22.54 -42.92 4.45
C LEU A 9 21.12 -42.66 3.90
N ALA A 10 20.20 -42.32 4.76
CA ALA A 10 18.96 -41.65 4.34
C ALA A 10 19.28 -40.20 3.92
N PRO A 11 18.91 -39.75 2.73
CA PRO A 11 19.02 -38.36 2.37
C PRO A 11 17.95 -37.59 3.16
N MET A 12 18.42 -36.76 4.11
CA MET A 12 17.62 -35.76 4.80
C MET A 12 17.27 -34.70 3.76
N LEU A 13 16.09 -34.81 3.15
CA LEU A 13 15.50 -33.73 2.36
C LEU A 13 15.27 -32.54 3.33
N LEU A 14 16.19 -31.60 3.34
CA LEU A 14 15.90 -30.25 3.79
C LEU A 14 14.88 -29.68 2.82
N ALA A 15 13.61 -29.72 3.19
CA ALA A 15 12.61 -28.83 2.62
C ALA A 15 13.04 -27.41 3.02
N ALA A 16 13.83 -26.74 2.16
CA ALA A 16 13.98 -25.31 2.21
C ALA A 16 12.56 -24.76 2.00
N ALA A 17 11.91 -24.37 3.07
CA ALA A 17 10.74 -23.51 3.00
C ALA A 17 11.23 -22.25 2.26
N THR A 18 10.94 -22.17 0.98
CA THR A 18 11.07 -20.93 0.22
C THR A 18 10.08 -19.97 0.86
N VAL A 19 10.59 -19.12 1.74
CA VAL A 19 9.86 -17.94 2.15
C VAL A 19 9.58 -17.21 0.85
N ALA A 20 8.32 -17.22 0.41
CA ALA A 20 7.92 -16.45 -0.75
C ALA A 20 8.31 -15.01 -0.47
N PRO A 21 9.03 -14.33 -1.38
CA PRO A 21 9.38 -12.95 -1.15
C PRO A 21 8.09 -12.15 -0.99
N ALA A 22 7.95 -11.50 0.15
CA ALA A 22 6.88 -10.57 0.43
C ALA A 22 6.79 -9.47 -0.64
N ALA A 23 5.75 -8.67 -0.66
CA ALA A 23 5.31 -7.69 -1.66
C ALA A 23 6.42 -6.84 -2.30
N GLN A 24 7.32 -7.44 -3.06
CA GLN A 24 8.40 -6.73 -3.76
C GLN A 24 7.96 -6.32 -5.16
N LEU A 25 7.83 -5.02 -5.37
CA LEU A 25 7.62 -4.48 -6.72
C LEU A 25 8.80 -4.83 -7.62
N ASN A 26 8.52 -5.36 -8.82
CA ASN A 26 9.54 -5.58 -9.84
C ASN A 26 10.10 -4.23 -10.38
N SER A 27 11.15 -4.31 -11.18
CA SER A 27 11.81 -3.12 -11.73
C SER A 27 10.83 -2.26 -12.54
N ASP A 28 9.99 -2.88 -13.37
CA ASP A 28 9.09 -2.18 -14.28
C ASP A 28 7.99 -1.44 -13.50
N ALA A 29 7.46 -2.06 -12.44
CA ALA A 29 6.53 -1.39 -11.55
C ALA A 29 7.17 -0.19 -10.83
N ARG A 30 8.42 -0.33 -10.34
CA ARG A 30 9.13 0.79 -9.68
C ARG A 30 9.42 1.93 -10.64
N THR A 31 9.74 1.64 -11.90
CA THR A 31 9.96 2.69 -12.91
C THR A 31 8.68 3.41 -13.31
N ALA A 32 7.51 2.76 -13.20
CA ALA A 32 6.21 3.36 -13.47
C ALA A 32 5.69 4.27 -12.33
N VAL A 33 6.34 4.27 -11.16
CA VAL A 33 6.01 5.21 -10.08
C VAL A 33 6.76 6.53 -10.32
N PRO A 34 6.06 7.69 -10.43
CA PRO A 34 6.71 8.99 -10.56
C PRO A 34 7.58 9.37 -9.36
N HIS A 35 8.65 10.14 -9.58
CA HIS A 35 9.57 10.60 -8.53
C HIS A 35 8.87 11.40 -7.42
N GLU A 36 7.88 12.22 -7.78
CA GLU A 36 7.16 13.13 -6.89
C GLU A 36 6.06 12.42 -6.07
N VAL A 37 6.16 11.09 -5.94
CA VAL A 37 5.23 10.31 -5.13
C VAL A 37 5.28 10.77 -3.67
N GLN A 38 4.10 11.11 -3.11
CA GLN A 38 3.95 11.50 -1.70
C GLN A 38 3.61 10.31 -0.81
N GLN A 39 2.97 9.30 -1.37
CA GLN A 39 2.70 8.04 -0.71
C GLN A 39 2.71 6.90 -1.73
N LEU A 40 3.40 5.82 -1.40
CA LEU A 40 3.32 4.55 -2.09
C LEU A 40 2.81 3.51 -1.11
N VAL A 41 1.70 2.85 -1.44
CA VAL A 41 1.15 1.70 -0.72
C VAL A 41 1.35 0.47 -1.57
N VAL A 42 1.85 -0.61 -1.01
CA VAL A 42 2.03 -1.90 -1.71
C VAL A 42 1.41 -3.02 -0.90
N ILE A 43 0.75 -3.92 -1.61
CA ILE A 43 -0.06 -4.99 -1.05
C ILE A 43 0.36 -6.31 -1.73
N ASP A 44 0.83 -7.28 -0.97
CA ASP A 44 0.86 -8.67 -1.39
C ASP A 44 -0.58 -9.21 -1.40
N TYR A 45 -1.24 -9.01 -2.55
CA TYR A 45 -2.65 -9.30 -2.69
C TYR A 45 -2.92 -10.80 -2.57
N ARG A 46 -2.01 -11.63 -3.07
CA ARG A 46 -2.10 -13.09 -2.99
C ARG A 46 -2.05 -13.60 -1.53
N THR A 47 -1.18 -13.03 -0.72
CA THR A 47 -1.11 -13.35 0.71
C THR A 47 -2.34 -12.84 1.45
N MET A 48 -2.78 -11.60 1.17
CA MET A 48 -3.90 -10.98 1.85
C MET A 48 -5.26 -11.64 1.56
N GLN A 49 -5.45 -12.23 0.38
CA GLN A 49 -6.67 -12.99 0.04
C GLN A 49 -6.98 -14.11 1.03
N ASN A 50 -5.96 -14.66 1.68
CA ASN A 50 -6.11 -15.74 2.65
C ASN A 50 -6.52 -15.25 4.06
N SER A 51 -6.57 -13.92 4.30
CA SER A 51 -6.99 -13.32 5.57
C SER A 51 -8.34 -12.63 5.41
N THR A 52 -9.37 -13.15 6.09
CA THR A 52 -10.70 -12.51 6.14
C THR A 52 -10.61 -11.09 6.70
N THR A 53 -9.75 -10.86 7.69
CA THR A 53 -9.53 -9.55 8.31
C THR A 53 -8.92 -8.55 7.31
N ALA A 54 -7.93 -8.98 6.53
CA ALA A 54 -7.33 -8.15 5.49
C ALA A 54 -8.35 -7.82 4.38
N MET A 55 -9.18 -8.78 3.98
CA MET A 55 -10.23 -8.55 2.98
C MET A 55 -11.32 -7.62 3.50
N ASN A 56 -11.70 -7.71 4.78
CA ASN A 56 -12.62 -6.76 5.42
C ASN A 56 -12.04 -5.33 5.44
N LEU A 57 -10.74 -5.17 5.71
CA LEU A 57 -10.06 -3.89 5.60
C LEU A 57 -10.14 -3.35 4.18
N ARG A 58 -9.76 -4.16 3.16
CA ARG A 58 -9.85 -3.78 1.74
C ARG A 58 -11.22 -3.23 1.39
N ASP A 59 -12.28 -3.97 1.71
CA ASP A 59 -13.65 -3.61 1.33
C ASP A 59 -14.11 -2.28 1.97
N ARG A 60 -13.54 -1.93 3.11
CA ARG A 60 -13.84 -0.67 3.80
C ARG A 60 -13.04 0.52 3.29
N VAL A 61 -11.76 0.32 2.94
CA VAL A 61 -10.89 1.42 2.52
C VAL A 61 -10.89 1.64 1.00
N MET A 62 -11.40 0.67 0.22
CA MET A 62 -11.41 0.76 -1.24
C MET A 62 -12.34 1.89 -1.72
N PRO A 63 -11.80 2.91 -2.43
CA PRO A 63 -12.60 4.01 -2.95
C PRO A 63 -13.68 3.54 -3.93
N PRO A 64 -14.83 4.26 -4.01
CA PRO A 64 -15.93 3.91 -4.93
C PRO A 64 -15.49 3.81 -6.39
N GLU A 65 -14.59 4.69 -6.84
CA GLU A 65 -14.06 4.69 -8.20
C GLU A 65 -13.26 3.42 -8.50
N LEU A 66 -12.48 2.93 -7.52
CA LEU A 66 -11.72 1.69 -7.67
C LEU A 66 -12.63 0.46 -7.66
N LYS A 67 -13.71 0.47 -6.86
CA LYS A 67 -14.74 -0.58 -6.91
C LYS A 67 -15.42 -0.61 -8.28
N ALA A 68 -15.80 0.55 -8.80
CA ALA A 68 -16.41 0.65 -10.13
C ALA A 68 -15.45 0.21 -11.25
N PHE A 69 -14.15 0.50 -11.10
CA PHE A 69 -13.11 0.03 -12.02
C PHE A 69 -12.96 -1.49 -11.98
N ASP A 70 -12.91 -2.10 -10.81
CA ASP A 70 -12.84 -3.56 -10.64
C ASP A 70 -14.05 -4.25 -11.29
N GLU A 71 -15.27 -3.75 -11.03
CA GLU A 71 -16.49 -4.23 -11.66
C GLU A 71 -16.43 -4.07 -13.20
N ALA A 72 -16.03 -2.91 -13.70
CA ALA A 72 -15.89 -2.67 -15.13
C ALA A 72 -14.88 -3.61 -15.78
N LEU A 73 -13.78 -3.89 -15.10
CA LEU A 73 -12.74 -4.80 -15.57
C LEU A 73 -13.24 -6.24 -15.61
N ARG A 74 -13.96 -6.69 -14.57
CA ARG A 74 -14.59 -8.03 -14.53
C ARG A 74 -15.57 -8.21 -15.69
N HIS A 75 -16.42 -7.24 -15.95
CA HIS A 75 -17.39 -7.30 -17.05
C HIS A 75 -16.76 -7.16 -18.45
N SER A 76 -15.67 -6.39 -18.56
CA SER A 76 -15.07 -6.07 -19.86
C SER A 76 -13.98 -7.04 -20.27
N ALA A 77 -13.23 -7.57 -19.32
CA ALA A 77 -12.02 -8.33 -19.57
C ALA A 77 -12.26 -9.84 -19.62
N LEU A 78 -13.18 -10.32 -18.82
CA LEU A 78 -13.32 -11.72 -18.52
C LEU A 78 -14.79 -12.12 -18.75
N ASN A 79 -15.02 -13.16 -19.53
CA ASN A 79 -16.35 -13.80 -19.51
C ASN A 79 -16.65 -14.16 -18.05
N ASP A 80 -17.88 -14.03 -17.57
CA ASP A 80 -18.38 -14.10 -16.18
C ASP A 80 -17.77 -15.19 -15.24
N ASN A 81 -16.85 -16.00 -15.73
CA ASN A 81 -16.21 -17.11 -15.02
C ASN A 81 -14.78 -16.82 -14.51
N HIS A 82 -14.21 -15.63 -14.72
CA HIS A 82 -12.84 -15.33 -14.31
C HIS A 82 -12.83 -14.12 -13.38
N ASP A 83 -12.36 -14.37 -12.17
CA ASP A 83 -12.14 -13.31 -11.19
C ASP A 83 -10.72 -12.73 -11.36
N MET A 84 -10.61 -11.39 -11.46
CA MET A 84 -9.31 -10.72 -11.54
C MET A 84 -8.41 -11.05 -10.36
N ASP A 85 -9.00 -11.35 -9.22
CA ASP A 85 -8.31 -11.78 -8.00
C ASP A 85 -7.39 -13.00 -8.23
N GLN A 86 -7.69 -13.82 -9.24
CA GLN A 86 -6.87 -15.01 -9.60
C GLN A 86 -5.57 -14.62 -10.32
N TYR A 87 -5.53 -13.47 -10.97
CA TYR A 87 -4.42 -13.04 -11.82
C TYR A 87 -3.50 -12.04 -11.14
N VAL A 88 -3.94 -11.44 -10.04
CA VAL A 88 -3.20 -10.41 -9.31
C VAL A 88 -2.40 -11.04 -8.17
N ASP A 89 -1.09 -10.85 -8.18
CA ASP A 89 -0.20 -11.20 -7.09
C ASP A 89 0.03 -10.02 -6.16
N GLN A 90 0.26 -8.83 -6.74
CA GLN A 90 0.58 -7.61 -6.00
C GLN A 90 -0.15 -6.41 -6.56
N LEU A 91 -0.51 -5.49 -5.67
CA LEU A 91 -1.07 -4.18 -5.98
C LEU A 91 -0.21 -3.08 -5.40
N ALA A 92 0.02 -2.02 -6.16
CA ALA A 92 0.64 -0.81 -5.66
C ALA A 92 -0.23 0.40 -6.02
N PHE A 93 -0.28 1.37 -5.12
CA PHE A 93 -0.98 2.64 -5.31
C PHE A 93 -0.01 3.77 -4.99
N ALA A 94 0.32 4.56 -6.01
CA ALA A 94 1.16 5.72 -5.86
C ALA A 94 0.32 7.00 -5.94
N LEU A 95 0.36 7.80 -4.87
CA LEU A 95 -0.32 9.09 -4.76
C LEU A 95 0.71 10.19 -5.00
N PHE A 96 0.46 11.07 -5.95
CA PHE A 96 1.38 12.15 -6.31
C PHE A 96 0.64 13.35 -6.89
N ARG A 97 1.33 14.49 -7.02
CA ARG A 97 0.82 15.65 -7.73
C ARG A 97 1.21 15.56 -9.21
N PRO A 98 0.26 15.60 -10.15
CA PRO A 98 0.58 15.47 -11.58
C PRO A 98 1.37 16.67 -12.11
N SER A 99 1.31 17.83 -11.44
CA SER A 99 2.14 19.01 -11.73
C SER A 99 2.31 19.87 -10.47
N ALA A 100 3.29 20.77 -10.48
CA ALA A 100 3.52 21.72 -9.38
C ALA A 100 2.34 22.67 -9.14
N THR A 101 1.52 22.92 -10.17
CA THR A 101 0.34 23.80 -10.12
C THR A 101 -0.96 23.06 -9.82
N SER A 102 -0.95 21.72 -9.73
CA SER A 102 -2.15 20.93 -9.42
C SER A 102 -2.55 21.10 -7.96
N GLU A 103 -3.83 21.38 -7.71
CA GLU A 103 -4.36 21.52 -6.35
C GLU A 103 -4.59 20.16 -5.66
N GLY A 104 -4.73 19.07 -6.42
CA GLY A 104 -5.05 17.73 -5.91
C GLY A 104 -3.93 16.70 -6.10
N LEU A 105 -4.05 15.62 -5.33
CA LEU A 105 -3.30 14.39 -5.57
C LEU A 105 -4.08 13.52 -6.56
N VAL A 106 -3.35 12.81 -7.40
CA VAL A 106 -3.88 11.73 -8.24
C VAL A 106 -3.28 10.41 -7.80
N THR A 107 -4.01 9.34 -8.05
CA THR A 107 -3.55 7.99 -7.74
C THR A 107 -3.36 7.21 -9.03
N VAL A 108 -2.20 6.59 -9.19
CA VAL A 108 -1.97 5.53 -10.16
C VAL A 108 -1.90 4.19 -9.44
N GLY A 109 -2.63 3.21 -9.95
CA GLY A 109 -2.56 1.82 -9.53
C GLY A 109 -1.65 1.02 -10.46
N ILE A 110 -0.88 0.11 -9.90
CA ILE A 110 -0.04 -0.85 -10.62
C ILE A 110 -0.38 -2.22 -10.08
N ALA A 111 -0.85 -3.10 -10.96
CA ALA A 111 -1.10 -4.50 -10.62
C ALA A 111 -0.04 -5.38 -11.27
N GLN A 112 0.53 -6.28 -10.49
CA GLN A 112 1.48 -7.30 -10.96
C GLN A 112 0.87 -8.68 -10.78
N GLY A 113 1.13 -9.57 -11.75
CA GLY A 113 0.58 -10.93 -11.74
C GLY A 113 0.72 -11.63 -13.08
N GLN A 114 -0.17 -12.55 -13.37
CA GLN A 114 -0.15 -13.31 -14.63
C GLN A 114 -1.44 -13.07 -15.41
N PHE A 115 -1.48 -11.97 -16.16
CA PHE A 115 -2.68 -11.56 -16.88
C PHE A 115 -2.85 -12.29 -18.21
N PRO A 116 -4.06 -12.80 -18.55
CA PRO A 116 -4.37 -13.33 -19.88
C PRO A 116 -4.60 -12.17 -20.86
N VAL A 117 -3.55 -11.38 -21.12
CA VAL A 117 -3.62 -10.12 -21.87
C VAL A 117 -4.25 -10.30 -23.24
N ALA A 118 -3.92 -11.41 -23.95
CA ALA A 118 -4.48 -11.68 -25.27
C ALA A 118 -6.01 -11.81 -25.25
N ASP A 119 -6.56 -12.50 -24.22
CA ASP A 119 -8.00 -12.74 -24.07
C ASP A 119 -8.71 -11.46 -23.63
N ILE A 120 -8.11 -10.71 -22.69
CA ILE A 120 -8.61 -9.40 -22.25
C ILE A 120 -8.71 -8.44 -23.44
N LEU A 121 -7.65 -8.33 -24.26
CA LEU A 121 -7.65 -7.47 -25.44
C LEU A 121 -8.61 -7.97 -26.54
N ALA A 122 -8.84 -9.28 -26.65
CA ALA A 122 -9.86 -9.82 -27.55
C ALA A 122 -11.27 -9.42 -27.08
N SER A 123 -11.54 -9.46 -25.77
CA SER A 123 -12.80 -9.00 -25.19
C SER A 123 -13.02 -7.49 -25.41
N PHE A 124 -11.99 -6.65 -25.20
CA PHE A 124 -12.07 -5.21 -25.49
C PHE A 124 -12.42 -4.93 -26.95
N ARG A 125 -11.84 -5.70 -27.89
CA ARG A 125 -12.18 -5.58 -29.32
C ARG A 125 -13.64 -5.95 -29.61
N LYS A 126 -14.16 -7.02 -28.99
CA LYS A 126 -15.58 -7.41 -29.11
C LYS A 126 -16.51 -6.30 -28.61
N GLN A 127 -16.12 -5.63 -27.53
CA GLN A 127 -16.88 -4.51 -26.95
C GLN A 127 -16.63 -3.18 -27.67
N LYS A 128 -15.83 -3.16 -28.73
CA LYS A 128 -15.47 -1.97 -29.51
C LYS A 128 -14.79 -0.87 -28.67
N LEU A 129 -14.08 -1.23 -27.60
CA LEU A 129 -13.27 -0.30 -26.83
C LEU A 129 -12.10 0.16 -27.69
N LYS A 130 -12.00 1.48 -27.90
CA LYS A 130 -10.92 2.08 -28.70
C LYS A 130 -9.80 2.51 -27.76
N ALA A 131 -8.60 1.95 -28.00
CA ALA A 131 -7.41 2.42 -27.31
C ALA A 131 -6.99 3.79 -27.83
N SER A 132 -6.49 4.63 -26.94
CA SER A 132 -5.63 5.78 -27.27
C SER A 132 -4.16 5.34 -27.21
N LEU A 133 -3.29 6.04 -27.91
CA LEU A 133 -1.85 5.82 -27.86
C LEU A 133 -1.20 6.88 -26.97
N VAL A 134 -0.47 6.41 -25.97
CA VAL A 134 0.38 7.26 -25.11
C VAL A 134 1.78 6.68 -25.12
N ARG A 135 2.76 7.37 -25.68
CA ARG A 135 4.15 6.90 -25.79
C ARG A 135 4.26 5.48 -26.35
N ASN A 136 3.57 5.16 -27.43
CA ASN A 136 3.49 3.81 -28.02
C ASN A 136 2.75 2.75 -27.16
N ASN A 137 2.21 3.11 -26.01
CA ASN A 137 1.41 2.23 -25.19
C ASN A 137 -0.07 2.37 -25.52
N LYS A 138 -0.78 1.26 -25.59
CA LYS A 138 -2.24 1.24 -25.80
C LYS A 138 -2.95 1.42 -24.46
N VAL A 139 -3.63 2.55 -24.31
CA VAL A 139 -4.40 2.90 -23.11
C VAL A 139 -5.88 2.73 -23.43
N TYR A 140 -6.57 1.91 -22.65
CA TYR A 140 -7.98 1.55 -22.85
C TYR A 140 -8.86 2.26 -21.81
N PRO A 141 -9.92 2.96 -22.24
CA PRO A 141 -10.91 3.51 -21.31
C PRO A 141 -11.77 2.40 -20.72
N MET A 142 -12.05 2.48 -19.42
CA MET A 142 -12.95 1.55 -18.75
C MET A 142 -14.39 2.11 -18.74
N VAL A 143 -15.33 1.28 -19.18
CA VAL A 143 -16.74 1.68 -19.32
C VAL A 143 -17.33 2.01 -17.95
N LYS A 144 -18.13 3.08 -17.87
CA LYS A 144 -18.79 3.59 -16.65
C LYS A 144 -17.85 4.10 -15.55
N THR A 145 -16.57 4.32 -15.87
CA THR A 145 -15.60 4.91 -14.96
C THR A 145 -14.84 6.03 -15.65
N SER A 146 -14.18 6.90 -14.90
CA SER A 146 -13.21 7.88 -15.44
C SER A 146 -11.80 7.31 -15.58
N MET A 147 -11.63 6.01 -15.29
CA MET A 147 -10.32 5.36 -15.26
C MET A 147 -9.98 4.74 -16.62
N VAL A 148 -8.69 4.64 -16.85
CA VAL A 148 -8.08 3.95 -17.98
C VAL A 148 -7.11 2.89 -17.50
N LEU A 149 -6.77 1.94 -18.35
CA LEU A 149 -5.73 0.95 -18.07
C LEU A 149 -4.78 0.77 -19.26
N CYS A 150 -3.58 0.32 -18.95
CA CYS A 150 -2.54 -0.05 -19.89
C CYS A 150 -1.81 -1.31 -19.42
N PHE A 151 -1.68 -2.31 -20.26
CA PHE A 151 -0.73 -3.41 -20.02
C PHE A 151 0.64 -2.97 -20.54
N VAL A 152 1.59 -2.77 -19.64
CA VAL A 152 2.96 -2.38 -20.00
C VAL A 152 3.78 -3.60 -20.44
N ASP A 153 3.43 -4.77 -19.89
CA ASP A 153 3.91 -6.10 -20.24
C ASP A 153 2.87 -7.16 -19.83
N PRO A 154 3.07 -8.48 -20.11
CA PRO A 154 2.11 -9.51 -19.72
C PRO A 154 1.90 -9.69 -18.20
N SER A 155 2.80 -9.17 -17.40
CA SER A 155 2.78 -9.32 -15.94
C SER A 155 2.48 -8.02 -15.19
N THR A 156 2.39 -6.88 -15.89
CA THR A 156 2.24 -5.56 -15.27
C THR A 156 1.15 -4.74 -15.96
N MET A 157 0.16 -4.33 -15.18
CA MET A 157 -0.93 -3.46 -15.60
C MET A 157 -0.86 -2.14 -14.81
N VAL A 158 -0.95 -1.02 -15.51
CA VAL A 158 -1.05 0.33 -14.92
C VAL A 158 -2.46 0.86 -15.16
N PHE A 159 -3.09 1.43 -14.12
CA PHE A 159 -4.46 1.94 -14.20
C PHE A 159 -4.67 3.16 -13.33
N GLY A 160 -5.71 3.95 -13.63
CA GLY A 160 -6.02 5.17 -12.90
C GLY A 160 -6.72 6.19 -13.79
N SER A 161 -6.76 7.46 -13.36
CA SER A 161 -7.17 8.55 -14.25
C SER A 161 -6.19 8.66 -15.43
N LYS A 162 -6.64 9.21 -16.55
CA LYS A 162 -5.77 9.35 -17.73
C LYS A 162 -4.48 10.06 -17.39
N ASP A 163 -4.54 11.18 -16.66
CA ASP A 163 -3.36 11.98 -16.29
C ASP A 163 -2.40 11.20 -15.39
N ALA A 164 -2.93 10.36 -14.48
CA ALA A 164 -2.11 9.53 -13.62
C ALA A 164 -1.38 8.44 -14.41
N VAL A 165 -2.07 7.78 -15.35
CA VAL A 165 -1.48 6.75 -16.22
C VAL A 165 -0.46 7.38 -17.18
N ASP A 166 -0.75 8.55 -17.77
CA ASP A 166 0.18 9.27 -18.65
C ASP A 166 1.48 9.59 -17.90
N LYS A 167 1.40 10.06 -16.66
CA LYS A 167 2.59 10.35 -15.83
C LYS A 167 3.38 9.09 -15.46
N ALA A 168 2.69 8.00 -15.14
CA ALA A 168 3.34 6.71 -14.85
C ALA A 168 4.09 6.19 -16.10
N LEU A 169 3.50 6.30 -17.28
CA LEU A 169 4.15 5.93 -18.53
C LEU A 169 5.32 6.87 -18.88
N ASP A 170 5.21 8.19 -18.60
CA ASP A 170 6.32 9.14 -18.75
C ASP A 170 7.51 8.74 -17.86
N ALA A 171 7.27 8.40 -16.60
CA ALA A 171 8.31 7.97 -15.68
C ALA A 171 8.97 6.64 -16.14
N ARG A 172 8.17 5.66 -16.55
CA ARG A 172 8.65 4.36 -17.03
C ARG A 172 9.49 4.50 -18.31
N ASP A 173 9.03 5.32 -19.25
CA ASP A 173 9.67 5.47 -20.55
C ASP A 173 10.85 6.47 -20.51
N GLY A 174 11.25 6.95 -19.32
CA GLY A 174 12.40 7.83 -19.11
C GLY A 174 12.16 9.27 -19.55
N MET A 175 10.90 9.67 -19.76
CA MET A 175 10.52 11.06 -20.09
C MET A 175 10.43 11.95 -18.85
N GLY A 176 10.42 11.34 -17.67
CA GLY A 176 10.46 11.98 -16.36
C GLY A 176 11.19 11.11 -15.35
N PRO A 177 11.57 11.67 -14.19
CA PRO A 177 12.22 10.89 -13.15
C PRO A 177 11.21 9.93 -12.48
N SER A 178 11.68 8.72 -12.13
CA SER A 178 10.89 7.70 -11.45
C SER A 178 11.29 7.58 -9.97
N LEU A 179 10.54 6.76 -9.22
CA LEU A 179 10.84 6.41 -7.83
C LEU A 179 12.30 5.94 -7.64
N LEU A 180 12.90 5.29 -8.64
CA LEU A 180 14.28 4.80 -8.57
C LEU A 180 15.29 5.91 -8.33
N THR A 181 14.97 7.16 -8.67
CA THR A 181 15.82 8.34 -8.43
C THR A 181 15.50 9.04 -7.10
N ASN A 182 14.48 8.59 -6.36
CA ASN A 182 14.10 9.13 -5.05
C ASN A 182 14.76 8.32 -3.93
N ALA A 183 16.03 8.66 -3.62
CA ALA A 183 16.82 7.90 -2.67
C ALA A 183 16.16 7.77 -1.28
N PRO A 184 15.59 8.81 -0.64
CA PRO A 184 14.91 8.65 0.65
C PRO A 184 13.76 7.66 0.63
N MET A 185 12.93 7.68 -0.41
CA MET A 185 11.81 6.74 -0.56
C MET A 185 12.31 5.32 -0.82
N MET A 186 13.36 5.18 -1.65
CA MET A 186 13.98 3.88 -1.91
C MET A 186 14.62 3.26 -0.67
N ASP A 187 15.21 4.07 0.20
CA ASP A 187 15.78 3.60 1.46
C ASP A 187 14.69 3.23 2.47
N ALA A 188 13.62 4.02 2.58
CA ALA A 188 12.45 3.67 3.39
C ALA A 188 11.81 2.35 2.92
N MET A 189 11.69 2.14 1.61
CA MET A 189 11.11 0.91 1.04
C MET A 189 11.85 -0.34 1.49
N LYS A 190 13.18 -0.33 1.53
CA LYS A 190 14.01 -1.47 1.97
C LYS A 190 13.73 -1.93 3.41
N THR A 191 13.13 -1.06 4.23
CA THR A 191 12.83 -1.38 5.64
C THR A 191 11.48 -2.07 5.83
N VAL A 192 10.58 -2.00 4.83
CA VAL A 192 9.20 -2.49 4.94
C VAL A 192 8.77 -3.43 3.82
N ASP A 193 9.55 -3.61 2.77
CA ASP A 193 9.18 -4.41 1.59
C ASP A 193 9.07 -5.92 1.84
N SER A 194 9.32 -6.35 3.09
CA SER A 194 9.04 -7.71 3.58
C SER A 194 7.63 -7.90 4.14
N GLU A 195 6.88 -6.83 4.38
CA GLU A 195 5.54 -6.90 4.96
C GLU A 195 4.47 -7.19 3.88
N PRO A 196 3.38 -7.91 4.21
CA PRO A 196 2.31 -8.21 3.24
C PRO A 196 1.53 -6.96 2.80
N LEU A 197 1.44 -5.95 3.65
CA LEU A 197 0.99 -4.61 3.31
C LEU A 197 1.97 -3.61 3.88
N TRP A 198 2.47 -2.71 3.04
CA TRP A 198 3.36 -1.66 3.51
C TRP A 198 3.13 -0.33 2.76
N SER A 199 3.59 0.72 3.37
CA SER A 199 3.55 2.05 2.78
C SER A 199 4.77 2.87 3.16
N ILE A 200 5.21 3.71 2.22
CA ILE A 200 6.22 4.75 2.45
C ILE A 200 5.64 6.10 2.07
N LEU A 201 5.97 7.13 2.83
CA LEU A 201 5.50 8.49 2.64
C LEU A 201 6.69 9.46 2.65
N ASP A 202 6.66 10.43 1.76
CA ASP A 202 7.59 11.55 1.81
C ASP A 202 7.27 12.52 2.97
N ASP A 203 7.96 13.64 3.05
CA ASP A 203 7.72 14.66 4.08
C ASP A 203 6.28 15.21 4.05
N LYS A 204 5.72 15.46 2.87
CA LYS A 204 4.37 16.02 2.68
C LYS A 204 3.28 14.99 2.98
N GLY A 205 3.46 13.76 2.50
CA GLY A 205 2.59 12.63 2.82
C GLY A 205 2.54 12.38 4.32
N THR A 206 3.70 12.36 4.98
CA THR A 206 3.83 12.19 6.43
C THR A 206 3.15 13.32 7.20
N GLN A 207 3.34 14.58 6.79
CA GLN A 207 2.67 15.73 7.41
C GLN A 207 1.15 15.65 7.28
N THR A 208 0.64 15.19 6.14
CA THR A 208 -0.79 15.03 5.88
C THR A 208 -1.36 13.90 6.75
N MET A 209 -0.70 12.74 6.76
CA MET A 209 -1.07 11.61 7.61
C MET A 209 -1.13 12.01 9.09
N MET A 210 -0.09 12.66 9.59
CA MET A 210 -0.03 13.08 11.00
C MET A 210 -1.13 14.07 11.38
N ARG A 211 -1.48 14.99 10.49
CA ARG A 211 -2.59 15.90 10.71
C ARG A 211 -3.92 15.15 10.83
N GLN A 212 -4.15 14.15 10.01
CA GLN A 212 -5.35 13.32 10.07
C GLN A 212 -5.40 12.49 11.35
N VAL A 213 -4.29 11.85 11.73
CA VAL A 213 -4.21 11.01 12.94
C VAL A 213 -4.41 11.83 14.21
N LEU A 214 -3.79 13.00 14.30
CA LEU A 214 -3.92 13.87 15.47
C LEU A 214 -5.28 14.59 15.53
N GLY A 215 -5.92 14.87 14.39
CA GLY A 215 -7.21 15.54 14.33
C GLY A 215 -7.21 16.83 15.13
N GLU A 216 -8.24 17.00 16.00
CA GLU A 216 -8.36 18.18 16.87
C GLU A 216 -7.20 18.30 17.88
N ALA A 217 -6.60 17.20 18.32
CA ALA A 217 -5.46 17.23 19.23
C ALA A 217 -4.25 17.95 18.62
N GLY A 218 -4.10 17.92 17.29
CA GLY A 218 -3.05 18.67 16.58
C GLY A 218 -3.22 20.18 16.61
N SER A 219 -4.41 20.70 16.92
CA SER A 219 -4.66 22.15 17.02
C SER A 219 -4.31 22.75 18.40
N VAL A 220 -4.18 21.90 19.42
CA VAL A 220 -3.95 22.32 20.83
C VAL A 220 -2.46 22.48 21.16
N THR A 221 -1.57 22.06 20.26
CA THR A 221 -0.14 21.95 20.54
C THR A 221 0.70 22.54 19.43
N ASP A 222 2.01 22.69 19.68
CA ASP A 222 3.02 23.16 18.73
C ASP A 222 3.25 22.22 17.53
N PHE A 223 2.21 21.45 17.10
CA PHE A 223 2.29 20.56 15.96
C PHE A 223 2.81 21.26 14.70
N GLU A 224 2.38 22.50 14.44
CA GLU A 224 2.83 23.26 13.27
C GLU A 224 4.35 23.52 13.30
N THR A 225 4.96 23.64 14.47
CA THR A 225 6.42 23.79 14.62
C THR A 225 7.13 22.48 14.34
N VAL A 226 6.61 21.37 14.85
CA VAL A 226 7.22 20.04 14.67
C VAL A 226 6.95 19.49 13.26
N ARG A 227 5.79 19.78 12.69
CA ARG A 227 5.37 19.31 11.36
C ARG A 227 6.41 19.58 10.28
N LYS A 228 7.02 20.76 10.29
CA LYS A 228 8.04 21.15 9.31
C LYS A 228 9.34 20.34 9.41
N ARG A 229 9.51 19.59 10.51
CA ARG A 229 10.69 18.75 10.75
C ARG A 229 10.46 17.28 10.45
N LEU A 230 9.24 16.90 10.04
CA LEU A 230 8.93 15.56 9.55
C LEU A 230 9.60 15.36 8.20
N GLN A 231 10.40 14.31 8.05
CA GLN A 231 11.17 14.02 6.86
C GLN A 231 10.58 12.91 6.00
N GLY A 232 9.83 12.02 6.62
CA GLY A 232 9.20 10.88 5.96
C GLY A 232 8.72 9.87 6.97
N SER A 233 7.93 8.91 6.51
CA SER A 233 7.46 7.79 7.33
C SER A 233 7.27 6.54 6.51
N TRP A 234 7.22 5.41 7.20
CA TRP A 234 6.87 4.12 6.61
C TRP A 234 6.14 3.27 7.62
N TYR A 235 5.26 2.42 7.13
CA TYR A 235 4.56 1.46 7.97
C TYR A 235 4.38 0.12 7.27
N GLY A 236 4.29 -0.94 8.07
CA GLY A 236 3.93 -2.28 7.67
C GLY A 236 2.73 -2.80 8.43
N MET A 237 1.98 -3.73 7.82
CA MET A 237 0.91 -4.48 8.47
C MET A 237 1.06 -5.97 8.15
N ASP A 238 0.89 -6.80 9.17
CA ASP A 238 0.82 -8.25 9.07
C ASP A 238 -0.53 -8.75 9.60
N PHE A 239 -1.09 -9.78 8.92
CA PHE A 239 -2.41 -10.35 9.20
C PHE A 239 -2.36 -11.86 9.52
N GLN A 240 -1.18 -12.43 9.79
CA GLN A 240 -1.04 -13.89 9.96
C GLN A 240 -1.56 -14.41 11.31
N HIS A 241 -1.40 -13.63 12.37
CA HIS A 241 -1.75 -14.01 13.74
C HIS A 241 -2.44 -12.85 14.48
N GLY A 242 -3.58 -12.43 13.98
CA GLY A 242 -4.19 -11.17 14.32
C GLY A 242 -3.62 -10.06 13.43
N VAL A 243 -3.76 -8.81 13.85
CA VAL A 243 -3.26 -7.66 13.09
C VAL A 243 -2.13 -7.00 13.86
N LYS A 244 -0.98 -6.85 13.21
CA LYS A 244 0.15 -6.06 13.67
C LYS A 244 0.34 -4.88 12.74
N PHE A 245 0.64 -3.74 13.29
CA PHE A 245 0.93 -2.50 12.57
C PHE A 245 2.13 -1.83 13.19
N ASP A 246 3.13 -1.57 12.40
CA ASP A 246 4.37 -0.90 12.80
C ASP A 246 4.56 0.35 11.95
N LEU A 247 4.57 1.52 12.58
CA LEU A 247 4.80 2.81 11.94
C LEU A 247 6.11 3.40 12.46
N THR A 248 6.95 3.88 11.56
CA THR A 248 8.11 4.69 11.89
C THR A 248 8.01 6.05 11.18
N ILE A 249 8.28 7.12 11.92
CA ILE A 249 8.34 8.49 11.41
C ILE A 249 9.75 9.03 11.65
N SER A 250 10.41 9.50 10.59
CA SER A 250 11.70 10.18 10.66
C SER A 250 11.50 11.67 10.85
N THR A 251 12.26 12.24 11.79
CA THR A 251 12.27 13.68 12.07
C THR A 251 13.67 14.24 11.95
N GLY A 252 13.80 15.56 11.84
CA GLY A 252 15.10 16.21 11.72
C GLY A 252 15.97 16.18 13.00
N ASP A 253 15.38 15.85 14.16
CA ASP A 253 16.08 15.84 15.45
C ASP A 253 15.31 15.06 16.52
N SER A 254 16.01 14.69 17.60
CA SER A 254 15.45 13.92 18.72
C SER A 254 14.39 14.68 19.52
N PHE A 255 14.46 16.02 19.60
CA PHE A 255 13.46 16.82 20.29
C PHE A 255 12.11 16.75 19.55
N SER A 256 12.12 16.87 18.22
CA SER A 256 10.92 16.74 17.40
C SER A 256 10.32 15.32 17.51
N ALA A 257 11.14 14.27 17.53
CA ALA A 257 10.68 12.90 17.74
C ALA A 257 10.01 12.73 19.11
N ALA A 258 10.62 13.23 20.18
CA ALA A 258 10.08 13.16 21.54
C ALA A 258 8.78 13.95 21.69
N THR A 259 8.68 15.13 21.09
CA THR A 259 7.47 15.94 21.08
C THR A 259 6.31 15.22 20.39
N MET A 260 6.57 14.65 19.20
CA MET A 260 5.57 13.87 18.46
C MET A 260 5.16 12.60 19.20
N SER A 261 6.11 11.92 19.85
CA SER A 261 5.83 10.77 20.71
C SER A 261 4.87 11.12 21.84
N SER A 262 5.12 12.24 22.52
CA SER A 262 4.25 12.73 23.60
C SER A 262 2.84 13.05 23.11
N LEU A 263 2.71 13.68 21.92
CA LEU A 263 1.42 14.00 21.32
C LEU A 263 0.62 12.74 20.96
N LEU A 264 1.26 11.77 20.30
CA LEU A 264 0.62 10.51 19.97
C LEU A 264 0.24 9.70 21.21
N THR A 265 1.12 9.66 22.21
CA THR A 265 0.82 9.00 23.50
C THR A 265 -0.41 9.63 24.14
N ALA A 266 -0.50 10.96 24.16
CA ALA A 266 -1.67 11.67 24.70
C ALA A 266 -2.93 11.39 23.88
N ALA A 267 -2.84 11.36 22.54
CA ALA A 267 -3.96 11.04 21.67
C ALA A 267 -4.46 9.60 21.89
N VAL A 268 -3.56 8.63 21.99
CA VAL A 268 -3.89 7.23 22.29
C VAL A 268 -4.52 7.12 23.69
N ALA A 269 -3.95 7.79 24.70
CA ALA A 269 -4.51 7.79 26.06
C ALA A 269 -5.92 8.39 26.10
N LEU A 270 -6.16 9.50 25.41
CA LEU A 270 -7.48 10.12 25.30
C LEU A 270 -8.48 9.14 24.67
N ARG A 271 -8.12 8.44 23.61
CA ARG A 271 -8.98 7.44 22.97
C ARG A 271 -9.24 6.23 23.87
N LYS A 272 -8.24 5.78 24.63
CA LYS A 272 -8.43 4.72 25.64
C LYS A 272 -9.39 5.15 26.76
N MET A 273 -9.52 6.45 27.07
CA MET A 273 -10.45 6.96 28.06
C MET A 273 -11.86 7.23 27.51
N SER A 274 -11.96 7.88 26.35
CA SER A 274 -13.21 8.42 25.80
C SER A 274 -13.77 7.62 24.61
N GLY A 275 -13.01 6.69 24.05
CA GLY A 275 -13.43 5.87 22.91
C GLY A 275 -14.48 4.81 23.27
N SER A 276 -15.04 4.16 22.25
CA SER A 276 -15.88 2.98 22.42
C SER A 276 -15.11 1.83 23.06
N ASP A 277 -15.81 0.82 23.58
CA ASP A 277 -15.14 -0.35 24.18
C ASP A 277 -14.28 -1.10 23.16
N ALA A 278 -14.73 -1.17 21.91
CA ALA A 278 -13.94 -1.72 20.80
C ALA A 278 -12.62 -0.95 20.59
N GLU A 279 -12.67 0.39 20.58
CA GLU A 279 -11.47 1.23 20.46
C GLU A 279 -10.53 1.06 21.65
N LYS A 280 -11.06 1.03 22.87
CA LYS A 280 -10.26 0.83 24.09
C LYS A 280 -9.54 -0.52 24.06
N GLN A 281 -10.25 -1.56 23.70
CA GLN A 281 -9.70 -2.92 23.62
C GLN A 281 -8.66 -3.03 22.51
N ALA A 282 -8.96 -2.54 21.31
CA ALA A 282 -8.03 -2.58 20.17
C ALA A 282 -6.76 -1.79 20.45
N LEU A 283 -6.87 -0.60 21.04
CA LEU A 283 -5.74 0.27 21.35
C LEU A 283 -4.97 -0.14 22.61
N ALA A 284 -5.42 -1.14 23.38
CA ALA A 284 -4.77 -1.54 24.64
C ALA A 284 -3.29 -1.87 24.46
N GLY A 285 -2.94 -2.58 23.36
CA GLY A 285 -1.58 -2.97 23.02
C GLY A 285 -0.80 -1.94 22.20
N THR A 286 -1.27 -0.68 22.11
CA THR A 286 -0.53 0.36 21.37
C THR A 286 0.61 0.91 22.22
N GLU A 287 1.82 0.88 21.67
CA GLU A 287 3.05 1.42 22.22
C GLU A 287 3.57 2.54 21.32
N VAL A 288 4.03 3.64 21.94
CA VAL A 288 4.65 4.77 21.25
C VAL A 288 5.99 5.03 21.88
N ALA A 289 7.04 5.04 21.08
CA ALA A 289 8.41 5.29 21.53
C ALA A 289 9.13 6.27 20.61
N SER A 290 10.18 6.90 21.10
CA SER A 290 11.06 7.74 20.29
C SER A 290 12.51 7.48 20.62
N ASP A 291 13.34 7.42 19.59
CA ASP A 291 14.80 7.30 19.70
C ASP A 291 15.49 7.99 18.52
N SER A 292 16.56 8.74 18.83
CA SER A 292 17.53 9.26 17.85
C SER A 292 16.91 9.94 16.63
N GLY A 293 15.83 10.73 16.82
CA GLY A 293 15.14 11.43 15.73
C GLY A 293 14.13 10.56 14.97
N LYS A 294 13.82 9.38 15.47
CA LYS A 294 12.74 8.52 14.98
C LYS A 294 11.66 8.36 16.05
N LEU A 295 10.43 8.34 15.60
CA LEU A 295 9.26 7.98 16.38
C LEU A 295 8.75 6.64 15.84
N SER A 296 8.44 5.71 16.74
CA SER A 296 7.83 4.42 16.40
C SER A 296 6.49 4.25 17.11
N VAL A 297 5.52 3.68 16.40
CA VAL A 297 4.24 3.26 16.94
C VAL A 297 4.08 1.78 16.61
N HIS A 298 3.92 0.97 17.63
CA HIS A 298 3.56 -0.44 17.50
C HIS A 298 2.13 -0.65 17.97
N PHE A 299 1.33 -1.33 17.16
CA PHE A 299 -0.04 -1.69 17.45
C PHE A 299 -0.25 -3.17 17.15
N ALA A 300 -0.85 -3.91 18.08
CA ALA A 300 -1.21 -5.30 17.87
C ALA A 300 -2.56 -5.60 18.50
N THR A 301 -3.39 -6.35 17.76
CA THR A 301 -4.71 -6.79 18.23
C THR A 301 -5.11 -8.10 17.59
N SER A 302 -6.12 -8.79 18.16
CA SER A 302 -6.70 -9.98 17.52
C SER A 302 -7.51 -9.62 16.29
N ASP A 303 -7.79 -10.62 15.43
CA ASP A 303 -8.69 -10.46 14.27
C ASP A 303 -10.06 -9.91 14.67
N ALA A 304 -10.65 -10.42 15.75
CA ALA A 304 -11.92 -9.93 16.28
C ALA A 304 -11.82 -8.46 16.70
N GLY A 305 -10.81 -8.11 17.50
CA GLY A 305 -10.60 -6.72 17.95
C GLY A 305 -10.36 -5.76 16.80
N PHE A 306 -9.64 -6.18 15.74
CA PHE A 306 -9.46 -5.36 14.56
C PHE A 306 -10.75 -5.19 13.75
N ASN A 307 -11.50 -6.26 13.55
CA ASN A 307 -12.80 -6.18 12.89
C ASN A 307 -13.77 -5.25 13.65
N ASP A 308 -13.78 -5.27 14.97
CA ASP A 308 -14.56 -4.34 15.79
C ASP A 308 -14.06 -2.89 15.61
N LEU A 309 -12.73 -2.68 15.54
CA LEU A 309 -12.14 -1.38 15.27
C LEU A 309 -12.54 -0.83 13.89
N LEU A 310 -12.60 -1.68 12.85
CA LEU A 310 -13.05 -1.28 11.51
C LEU A 310 -14.49 -0.75 11.49
N HIS A 311 -15.32 -1.07 12.48
CA HIS A 311 -16.68 -0.58 12.63
C HIS A 311 -16.79 0.63 13.57
N SER A 312 -15.69 1.03 14.20
CA SER A 312 -15.67 2.11 15.18
C SER A 312 -15.79 3.50 14.54
N PRO A 313 -16.27 4.52 15.31
CA PRO A 313 -16.25 5.90 14.86
C PRO A 313 -14.85 6.42 14.54
N LEU A 314 -13.84 5.96 15.28
CA LEU A 314 -12.43 6.33 15.04
C LEU A 314 -12.02 5.94 13.61
N PHE A 315 -12.22 4.68 13.22
CA PHE A 315 -11.85 4.21 11.89
C PHE A 315 -12.63 4.96 10.80
N GLN A 316 -13.94 5.15 10.98
CA GLN A 316 -14.78 5.89 10.03
C GLN A 316 -14.31 7.34 9.83
N SER A 317 -13.76 7.98 10.87
CA SER A 317 -13.22 9.35 10.76
C SER A 317 -11.89 9.43 10.01
N MET A 318 -11.12 8.33 9.96
CA MET A 318 -9.83 8.26 9.24
C MET A 318 -9.98 7.91 7.76
N VAL A 319 -11.08 7.26 7.37
CA VAL A 319 -11.32 6.79 5.98
C VAL A 319 -12.18 7.77 5.17
N ARG A 320 -12.80 8.75 5.80
CA ARG A 320 -13.54 9.86 5.14
C ARG A 320 -12.59 10.93 4.66
#